data_2a31ddda5ed2f169375251c2ec62ec58
#
_entry.id   2a31ddda5ed2f169375251c2ec62ec58
#
_cell.length_a   1.000
_cell.length_b   1.000
_cell.length_c   1.000
_cell.angle_alpha   90.00
_cell.angle_beta   90.00
_cell.angle_gamma   90.00
#
_symmetry.space_group_name_H-M   'P 1'
#
loop_
_entity.id
_entity.type
_entity.pdbx_description
1 polymer ?
#
loop_
_entity_poly.entity_id
_entity_poly.type
_entity_poly.pdbx_seq_one_letter_code
_entity_poly.pdbx_strand_id
1 'polypeptide(L)'
;MRRAARITGRTAVFALLLVAIAAVTFHSWTSAQGRASIVLTRASNTPFLSWLIGVGTDEPRSTETVVAGQPTFLVEPGEGSSWPGIVFLNGVTRRGRFHPTVRRLARALARAGYLVAVPDPPGLRTGTLTPETLDATSGAVRAIADRSDVRGRCVSLFGVSVGASLALLAAERPALVHRVREVVGPAPYSDLVQIVRLVTTGVYHDHGRDVRYRTKPFAALVVARSLAAALAPGLDRGLLVRRLDAVSDRAPDPLAALRAFPSSSLAQPARRLVRLLLNRDPARFDSLYAALPLRIRARVRMLSPITRAARLQTQVLIASAPHDKYFPPAETRALAARASHLRVTITETLQHAVPRFSAGDLAGLFSFDAFLVRALRTAG
;
A
#
# COMPACT_ATOMS: atom_id res chain seq x y z
N MET A 1 -19.19 19.92 -35.11
CA MET A 1 -20.13 20.27 -34.02
C MET A 1 -20.39 19.18 -32.98
N ARG A 2 -20.42 17.85 -33.28
CA ARG A 2 -20.72 16.79 -32.30
C ARG A 2 -19.61 16.53 -31.22
N ARG A 3 -18.34 16.91 -31.43
CA ARG A 3 -17.26 16.77 -30.45
C ARG A 3 -17.29 17.86 -29.35
N ALA A 4 -17.69 19.08 -29.69
CA ALA A 4 -17.78 20.18 -28.70
C ALA A 4 -18.93 19.95 -27.71
N ALA A 5 -20.09 19.43 -28.18
CA ALA A 5 -21.23 19.10 -27.32
C ALA A 5 -20.93 17.96 -26.30
N ARG A 6 -20.05 17.00 -26.66
CA ARG A 6 -19.63 15.94 -25.74
C ARG A 6 -18.64 16.42 -24.66
N ILE A 7 -17.86 17.43 -24.96
CA ILE A 7 -16.92 18.03 -23.98
C ILE A 7 -17.70 18.87 -22.97
N THR A 8 -18.70 19.64 -23.43
CA THR A 8 -19.55 20.47 -22.54
C THR A 8 -20.44 19.63 -21.63
N GLY A 9 -20.96 18.48 -22.09
CA GLY A 9 -21.74 17.56 -21.23
C GLY A 9 -20.91 16.91 -20.11
N ARG A 10 -19.67 16.53 -20.40
CA ARG A 10 -18.74 15.94 -19.42
C ARG A 10 -18.30 16.96 -18.37
N THR A 11 -18.01 18.18 -18.76
CA THR A 11 -17.66 19.27 -17.85
C THR A 11 -18.86 19.72 -17.01
N ALA A 12 -20.08 19.72 -17.55
CA ALA A 12 -21.29 20.07 -16.81
C ALA A 12 -21.65 19.01 -15.74
N VAL A 13 -21.58 17.71 -16.06
CA VAL A 13 -21.84 16.64 -15.08
C VAL A 13 -20.76 16.63 -13.99
N PHE A 14 -19.49 16.85 -14.37
CA PHE A 14 -18.39 16.96 -13.40
C PHE A 14 -18.56 18.22 -12.52
N ALA A 15 -18.96 19.34 -13.09
CA ALA A 15 -19.26 20.57 -12.34
C ALA A 15 -20.46 20.41 -11.42
N LEU A 16 -21.54 19.74 -11.83
CA LEU A 16 -22.71 19.46 -11.01
C LEU A 16 -22.41 18.51 -9.85
N LEU A 17 -21.60 17.46 -10.10
CA LEU A 17 -21.10 16.58 -9.02
C LEU A 17 -20.25 17.37 -8.00
N LEU A 18 -19.43 18.27 -8.49
CA LEU A 18 -18.58 19.11 -7.66
C LEU A 18 -19.37 20.18 -6.89
N VAL A 19 -20.43 20.74 -7.48
CA VAL A 19 -21.35 21.65 -6.81
C VAL A 19 -22.19 20.89 -5.77
N ALA A 20 -22.63 19.67 -6.04
CA ALA A 20 -23.32 18.83 -5.07
C ALA A 20 -22.40 18.43 -3.90
N ILE A 21 -21.15 18.05 -4.20
CA ILE A 21 -20.12 17.79 -3.20
C ILE A 21 -19.83 19.07 -2.41
N ALA A 22 -19.67 20.22 -3.06
CA ALA A 22 -19.45 21.51 -2.39
C ALA A 22 -20.65 21.93 -1.54
N ALA A 23 -21.88 21.77 -2.01
CA ALA A 23 -23.09 22.12 -1.26
C ALA A 23 -23.27 21.26 0.00
N VAL A 24 -22.92 19.99 -0.06
CA VAL A 24 -22.92 19.09 1.11
C VAL A 24 -21.76 19.40 2.06
N THR A 25 -20.65 19.93 1.57
CA THR A 25 -19.42 20.21 2.34
C THR A 25 -19.41 21.58 2.98
N PHE A 26 -20.21 22.55 2.52
CA PHE A 26 -20.25 23.88 3.10
C PHE A 26 -20.73 23.92 4.56
N HIS A 27 -21.23 22.80 5.09
CA HIS A 27 -21.72 22.75 6.46
C HIS A 27 -20.63 22.58 7.53
N SER A 28 -19.48 22.01 7.23
CA SER A 28 -18.21 22.18 7.99
C SER A 28 -17.05 21.42 7.33
N TRP A 29 -15.95 22.09 7.07
CA TRP A 29 -14.69 21.48 6.61
C TRP A 29 -14.11 20.47 7.62
N THR A 30 -14.56 20.51 8.86
CA THR A 30 -14.19 19.58 9.94
C THR A 30 -14.97 18.27 9.89
N SER A 31 -16.06 18.20 9.12
CA SER A 31 -16.82 16.95 8.94
C SER A 31 -16.00 15.91 8.13
N ALA A 32 -16.28 14.64 8.32
CA ALA A 32 -15.62 13.57 7.56
C ALA A 32 -15.84 13.72 6.05
N GLN A 33 -17.01 14.22 5.62
CA GLN A 33 -17.31 14.51 4.22
C GLN A 33 -16.48 15.69 3.70
N GLY A 34 -16.35 16.77 4.48
CA GLY A 34 -15.49 17.91 4.14
C GLY A 34 -14.03 17.50 3.96
N ARG A 35 -13.51 16.72 4.90
CA ARG A 35 -12.15 16.17 4.83
C ARG A 35 -11.94 15.27 3.61
N ALA A 36 -12.89 14.39 3.29
CA ALA A 36 -12.83 13.53 2.11
C ALA A 36 -12.80 14.37 0.82
N SER A 37 -13.62 15.42 0.74
CA SER A 37 -13.65 16.33 -0.41
C SER A 37 -12.33 17.09 -0.59
N ILE A 38 -11.70 17.56 0.50
CA ILE A 38 -10.36 18.17 0.45
C ILE A 38 -9.35 17.18 -0.13
N VAL A 39 -9.35 15.95 0.39
CA VAL A 39 -8.39 14.91 -0.03
C VAL A 39 -8.60 14.52 -1.49
N LEU A 40 -9.84 14.26 -1.92
CA LEU A 40 -10.18 13.88 -3.29
C LEU A 40 -9.81 14.97 -4.29
N THR A 41 -10.18 16.23 -4.00
CA THR A 41 -9.93 17.37 -4.88
C THR A 41 -8.44 17.65 -5.03
N ARG A 42 -7.69 17.63 -3.94
CA ARG A 42 -6.24 17.85 -3.97
C ARG A 42 -5.48 16.66 -4.57
N ALA A 43 -5.97 15.44 -4.37
CA ALA A 43 -5.38 14.24 -4.98
C ALA A 43 -5.64 14.17 -6.50
N SER A 44 -6.80 14.64 -6.99
CA SER A 44 -7.18 14.65 -8.40
C SER A 44 -6.47 15.71 -9.24
N ASN A 45 -5.76 16.65 -8.61
CA ASN A 45 -5.01 17.72 -9.29
C ASN A 45 -5.84 18.59 -10.24
N THR A 46 -7.09 18.91 -9.83
CA THR A 46 -7.98 19.82 -10.57
C THR A 46 -7.69 21.27 -10.15
N PRO A 47 -7.16 22.15 -11.03
CA PRO A 47 -6.64 23.47 -10.64
C PRO A 47 -7.71 24.36 -9.98
N PHE A 48 -8.88 24.45 -10.59
CA PHE A 48 -9.97 25.32 -10.12
C PHE A 48 -10.49 24.96 -8.73
N LEU A 49 -10.73 23.64 -8.50
CA LEU A 49 -11.20 23.16 -7.19
C LEU A 49 -10.12 23.23 -6.12
N SER A 50 -8.88 23.06 -6.52
CA SER A 50 -7.73 23.23 -5.64
C SER A 50 -7.61 24.67 -5.14
N TRP A 51 -7.97 25.66 -5.97
CA TRP A 51 -8.00 27.06 -5.61
C TRP A 51 -9.13 27.36 -4.59
N LEU A 52 -10.36 26.88 -4.86
CA LEU A 52 -11.50 27.04 -3.94
C LEU A 52 -11.21 26.52 -2.52
N ILE A 53 -10.60 25.33 -2.42
CA ILE A 53 -10.20 24.75 -1.13
C ILE A 53 -9.07 25.57 -0.49
N GLY A 54 -8.20 26.19 -1.31
CA GLY A 54 -7.11 27.05 -0.86
C GLY A 54 -7.57 28.28 -0.11
N VAL A 55 -8.75 28.82 -0.45
CA VAL A 55 -9.33 30.01 0.21
C VAL A 55 -9.88 29.72 1.61
N GLY A 56 -10.32 28.48 1.87
CA GLY A 56 -10.96 28.09 3.14
C GLY A 56 -10.13 27.21 4.08
N THR A 57 -8.86 26.96 3.76
CA THR A 57 -7.99 26.07 4.57
C THR A 57 -6.54 26.56 4.57
N ASP A 58 -5.87 26.44 5.71
CA ASP A 58 -4.49 26.86 5.85
C ASP A 58 -3.49 25.98 5.11
N GLU A 59 -2.36 26.58 4.71
CA GLU A 59 -1.29 25.85 4.06
C GLU A 59 -0.54 25.00 5.10
N PRO A 60 -0.47 23.68 4.91
CA PRO A 60 0.23 22.80 5.83
C PRO A 60 1.75 23.02 5.77
N ARG A 61 2.40 22.90 6.91
CA ARG A 61 3.86 22.95 7.03
C ARG A 61 4.46 21.58 6.78
N SER A 62 5.53 21.51 6.00
CA SER A 62 6.19 20.24 5.69
C SER A 62 7.68 20.29 5.98
N THR A 63 8.19 19.23 6.63
CA THR A 63 9.59 19.12 7.07
C THR A 63 10.13 17.73 6.73
N GLU A 64 11.39 17.67 6.29
CA GLU A 64 12.14 16.41 6.22
C GLU A 64 12.82 16.21 7.57
N THR A 65 12.55 15.07 8.21
CA THR A 65 13.07 14.76 9.55
C THR A 65 13.44 13.28 9.66
N VAL A 66 13.92 12.88 10.82
CA VAL A 66 14.21 11.48 11.14
C VAL A 66 13.33 11.05 12.31
N VAL A 67 12.56 9.98 12.13
CA VAL A 67 11.67 9.41 13.15
C VAL A 67 12.08 7.97 13.39
N ALA A 68 12.46 7.62 14.63
CA ALA A 68 12.94 6.29 15.00
C ALA A 68 14.04 5.77 14.04
N GLY A 69 14.98 6.63 13.66
CA GLY A 69 16.05 6.29 12.72
C GLY A 69 15.63 6.25 11.24
N GLN A 70 14.35 6.56 10.90
CA GLN A 70 13.84 6.52 9.53
C GLN A 70 13.72 7.93 8.96
N PRO A 71 14.30 8.20 7.77
CA PRO A 71 14.03 9.43 7.04
C PRO A 71 12.52 9.56 6.78
N THR A 72 11.93 10.65 7.21
CA THR A 72 10.47 10.85 7.24
C THR A 72 10.11 12.22 6.66
N PHE A 73 9.13 12.24 5.76
CA PHE A 73 8.46 13.47 5.35
C PHE A 73 7.29 13.71 6.30
N LEU A 74 7.41 14.72 7.15
CA LEU A 74 6.39 15.11 8.12
C LEU A 74 5.62 16.32 7.59
N VAL A 75 4.28 16.27 7.68
CA VAL A 75 3.41 17.35 7.28
C VAL A 75 2.42 17.63 8.40
N GLU A 76 2.43 18.85 8.88
CA GLU A 76 1.59 19.34 9.97
C GLU A 76 0.52 20.29 9.41
N PRO A 77 -0.71 20.29 9.95
CA PRO A 77 -1.71 21.29 9.62
C PRO A 77 -1.20 22.71 9.84
N GLY A 78 -1.77 23.69 9.13
CA GLY A 78 -1.38 25.10 9.27
C GLY A 78 -1.71 25.68 10.63
N GLU A 79 -2.81 25.24 11.24
CA GLU A 79 -3.31 25.70 12.54
C GLU A 79 -3.41 24.59 13.57
N GLY A 80 -3.44 24.99 14.84
CA GLY A 80 -3.57 24.09 15.99
C GLY A 80 -2.23 23.61 16.53
N SER A 81 -2.28 22.88 17.63
CA SER A 81 -1.11 22.34 18.36
C SER A 81 -1.24 20.87 18.68
N SER A 82 -2.38 20.24 18.39
CA SER A 82 -2.63 18.80 18.62
C SER A 82 -3.59 18.25 17.56
N TRP A 83 -3.14 17.24 16.82
CA TRP A 83 -3.85 16.72 15.65
C TRP A 83 -4.02 15.20 15.72
N PRO A 84 -5.07 14.63 15.08
CA PRO A 84 -5.08 13.21 14.81
C PRO A 84 -3.90 12.85 13.91
N GLY A 85 -3.17 11.80 14.27
CA GLY A 85 -1.97 11.37 13.55
C GLY A 85 -2.26 10.32 12.48
N ILE A 86 -1.62 10.45 11.32
CA ILE A 86 -1.59 9.45 10.25
C ILE A 86 -0.14 9.07 9.97
N VAL A 87 0.16 7.77 10.00
CA VAL A 87 1.41 7.24 9.42
C VAL A 87 1.08 6.67 8.05
N PHE A 88 1.60 7.30 7.00
CA PHE A 88 1.36 6.90 5.61
C PHE A 88 2.51 6.05 5.10
N LEU A 89 2.22 4.77 4.83
CA LEU A 89 3.17 3.78 4.32
C LEU A 89 3.02 3.64 2.80
N ASN A 90 4.03 4.10 2.09
CA ASN A 90 4.04 4.06 0.63
C ASN A 90 4.14 2.61 0.10
N GLY A 91 3.71 2.41 -1.15
CA GLY A 91 4.05 1.20 -1.91
C GLY A 91 5.52 1.20 -2.33
N VAL A 92 5.98 0.06 -2.87
CA VAL A 92 7.35 -0.04 -3.39
C VAL A 92 7.55 0.92 -4.56
N THR A 93 8.41 1.92 -4.35
CA THR A 93 8.87 2.85 -5.38
C THR A 93 10.22 3.45 -5.01
N ARG A 94 11.13 3.53 -5.96
CA ARG A 94 12.48 4.11 -5.74
C ARG A 94 12.44 5.55 -5.23
N ARG A 95 11.37 6.30 -5.54
CA ARG A 95 11.18 7.66 -5.05
C ARG A 95 10.79 7.71 -3.57
N GLY A 96 10.20 6.63 -3.02
CA GLY A 96 9.77 6.57 -1.62
C GLY A 96 8.90 7.78 -1.23
N ARG A 97 9.18 8.42 -0.11
CA ARG A 97 8.52 9.62 0.37
C ARG A 97 8.63 10.84 -0.57
N PHE A 98 9.57 10.84 -1.52
CA PHE A 98 9.71 11.90 -2.54
C PHE A 98 8.79 11.70 -3.75
N HIS A 99 7.97 10.63 -3.78
CA HIS A 99 7.04 10.43 -4.88
C HIS A 99 5.99 11.56 -4.92
N PRO A 100 5.80 12.25 -6.07
CA PRO A 100 4.93 13.45 -6.14
C PRO A 100 3.51 13.20 -5.66
N THR A 101 2.92 12.04 -6.01
CA THR A 101 1.57 11.66 -5.56
C THR A 101 1.50 11.45 -4.05
N VAL A 102 2.54 10.85 -3.44
CA VAL A 102 2.63 10.64 -2.00
C VAL A 102 2.68 11.97 -1.26
N ARG A 103 3.56 12.89 -1.70
CA ARG A 103 3.68 14.24 -1.12
C ARG A 103 2.39 15.04 -1.26
N ARG A 104 1.72 14.95 -2.41
CA ARG A 104 0.44 15.60 -2.64
C ARG A 104 -0.64 15.06 -1.71
N LEU A 105 -0.74 13.74 -1.57
CA LEU A 105 -1.70 13.10 -0.67
C LEU A 105 -1.42 13.45 0.79
N ALA A 106 -0.17 13.42 1.23
CA ALA A 106 0.22 13.80 2.59
C ALA A 106 -0.17 15.26 2.90
N ARG A 107 0.10 16.19 1.98
CA ARG A 107 -0.33 17.59 2.14
C ARG A 107 -1.85 17.75 2.12
N ALA A 108 -2.57 16.97 1.29
CA ALA A 108 -4.02 16.99 1.26
C ALA A 108 -4.64 16.52 2.58
N LEU A 109 -4.10 15.45 3.17
CA LEU A 109 -4.49 14.95 4.48
C LEU A 109 -4.15 15.96 5.58
N ALA A 110 -2.99 16.61 5.52
CA ALA A 110 -2.63 17.63 6.51
C ALA A 110 -3.53 18.85 6.41
N ARG A 111 -3.88 19.28 5.20
CA ARG A 111 -4.87 20.34 4.98
C ARG A 111 -6.27 19.96 5.49
N ALA A 112 -6.60 18.68 5.52
CA ALA A 112 -7.80 18.13 6.14
C ALA A 112 -7.70 18.00 7.67
N GLY A 113 -6.63 18.49 8.31
CA GLY A 113 -6.45 18.58 9.75
C GLY A 113 -5.75 17.39 10.40
N TYR A 114 -4.95 16.60 9.66
CA TYR A 114 -4.19 15.49 10.21
C TYR A 114 -2.69 15.78 10.23
N LEU A 115 -2.00 15.40 11.30
CA LEU A 115 -0.54 15.29 11.26
C LEU A 115 -0.17 14.04 10.46
N VAL A 116 0.62 14.19 9.39
CA VAL A 116 0.95 13.09 8.48
C VAL A 116 2.45 12.83 8.47
N ALA A 117 2.84 11.62 8.83
CA ALA A 117 4.23 11.15 8.73
C ALA A 117 4.36 10.12 7.61
N VAL A 118 5.30 10.31 6.71
CA VAL A 118 5.63 9.39 5.60
C VAL A 118 7.05 8.88 5.80
N PRO A 119 7.27 7.80 6.58
CA PRO A 119 8.59 7.22 6.76
C PRO A 119 9.03 6.42 5.53
N ASP A 120 10.35 6.29 5.35
CA ASP A 120 10.98 5.40 4.37
C ASP A 120 11.66 4.21 5.10
N PRO A 121 10.95 3.16 5.51
CA PRO A 121 11.56 1.99 6.12
C PRO A 121 12.58 1.32 5.18
N PRO A 122 13.66 0.72 5.72
CA PRO A 122 14.68 0.09 4.91
C PRO A 122 14.08 -0.99 4.01
N GLY A 123 14.57 -1.06 2.77
CA GLY A 123 14.10 -2.03 1.78
C GLY A 123 12.80 -1.67 1.04
N LEU A 124 11.95 -0.78 1.57
CA LEU A 124 10.69 -0.42 0.92
C LEU A 124 10.91 0.25 -0.44
N ARG A 125 11.88 1.16 -0.54
CA ARG A 125 12.21 1.85 -1.80
C ARG A 125 12.80 0.92 -2.86
N THR A 126 13.53 -0.10 -2.44
CA THR A 126 14.17 -1.07 -3.35
C THR A 126 13.30 -2.30 -3.63
N GLY A 127 12.22 -2.49 -2.88
CA GLY A 127 11.38 -3.67 -2.96
C GLY A 127 12.04 -4.92 -2.35
N THR A 128 12.84 -4.73 -1.31
CA THR A 128 13.48 -5.80 -0.56
C THR A 128 12.89 -5.85 0.84
N LEU A 129 11.78 -6.57 0.99
CA LEU A 129 11.05 -6.66 2.25
C LEU A 129 11.72 -7.64 3.20
N THR A 130 12.00 -7.17 4.41
CA THR A 130 12.69 -7.95 5.44
C THR A 130 12.05 -7.73 6.82
N PRO A 131 12.38 -8.54 7.85
CA PRO A 131 11.94 -8.27 9.21
C PRO A 131 12.30 -6.86 9.68
N GLU A 132 13.47 -6.39 9.29
CA GLU A 132 13.99 -5.06 9.64
C GLU A 132 13.11 -3.95 9.01
N THR A 133 12.52 -4.19 7.83
CA THR A 133 11.51 -3.29 7.23
C THR A 133 10.29 -3.15 8.14
N LEU A 134 9.79 -4.28 8.66
CA LEU A 134 8.64 -4.29 9.56
C LEU A 134 8.96 -3.72 10.94
N ASP A 135 10.15 -3.98 11.48
CA ASP A 135 10.62 -3.44 12.77
C ASP A 135 10.76 -1.92 12.70
N ALA A 136 11.38 -1.42 11.66
CA ALA A 136 11.51 0.02 11.39
C ALA A 136 10.15 0.70 11.19
N THR A 137 9.22 0.06 10.45
CA THR A 137 7.83 0.52 10.32
C THR A 137 7.17 0.64 11.69
N SER A 138 7.27 -0.38 12.51
CA SER A 138 6.66 -0.41 13.86
C SER A 138 7.27 0.61 14.79
N GLY A 139 8.58 0.84 14.70
CA GLY A 139 9.30 1.88 15.43
C GLY A 139 8.81 3.28 15.06
N ALA A 140 8.66 3.55 13.77
CA ALA A 140 8.14 4.83 13.29
C ALA A 140 6.69 5.07 13.75
N VAL A 141 5.82 4.05 13.65
CA VAL A 141 4.43 4.13 14.15
C VAL A 141 4.39 4.50 15.63
N ARG A 142 5.19 3.83 16.46
CA ARG A 142 5.27 4.11 17.89
C ARG A 142 5.75 5.54 18.15
N ALA A 143 6.84 5.93 17.53
CA ALA A 143 7.44 7.24 17.74
C ALA A 143 6.51 8.39 17.33
N ILE A 144 5.72 8.23 16.26
CA ILE A 144 4.72 9.23 15.87
C ILE A 144 3.55 9.22 16.87
N ALA A 145 3.06 8.06 17.30
CA ALA A 145 1.98 7.98 18.29
C ALA A 145 2.38 8.58 19.64
N ASP A 146 3.65 8.52 20.02
CA ASP A 146 4.17 9.03 21.29
C ASP A 146 4.45 10.55 21.28
N ARG A 147 4.35 11.24 20.13
CA ARG A 147 4.50 12.71 20.05
C ARG A 147 3.44 13.41 20.89
N SER A 148 3.82 14.51 21.53
CA SER A 148 2.93 15.33 22.37
C SER A 148 1.83 16.04 21.58
N ASP A 149 2.08 16.33 20.29
CA ASP A 149 1.17 16.97 19.36
C ASP A 149 0.25 15.97 18.61
N VAL A 150 0.37 14.67 18.88
CA VAL A 150 -0.53 13.62 18.35
C VAL A 150 -1.65 13.36 19.38
N ARG A 151 -2.89 13.62 18.97
CA ARG A 151 -4.07 13.49 19.81
C ARG A 151 -4.31 12.04 20.22
N GLY A 152 -4.49 11.83 21.53
CA GLY A 152 -4.81 10.51 22.09
C GLY A 152 -3.67 9.50 22.01
N ARG A 153 -2.46 9.92 21.67
CA ARG A 153 -1.26 9.05 21.56
C ARG A 153 -1.51 7.77 20.73
N CYS A 154 -2.32 7.90 19.70
CA CYS A 154 -2.61 6.83 18.74
C CYS A 154 -2.69 7.42 17.33
N VAL A 155 -2.40 6.59 16.32
CA VAL A 155 -2.36 6.99 14.91
C VAL A 155 -3.23 6.07 14.07
N SER A 156 -3.70 6.58 12.95
CA SER A 156 -4.25 5.78 11.86
C SER A 156 -3.13 5.39 10.89
N LEU A 157 -3.10 4.12 10.47
CA LEU A 157 -2.13 3.64 9.49
C LEU A 157 -2.76 3.67 8.10
N PHE A 158 -2.28 4.56 7.25
CA PHE A 158 -2.67 4.59 5.86
C PHE A 158 -1.57 3.96 5.02
N GLY A 159 -1.89 2.96 4.22
CA GLY A 159 -0.91 2.28 3.41
C GLY A 159 -1.39 2.03 1.99
N VAL A 160 -0.46 1.83 1.07
CA VAL A 160 -0.76 1.58 -0.35
C VAL A 160 -0.01 0.35 -0.81
N SER A 161 -0.71 -0.64 -1.41
CA SER A 161 -0.07 -1.85 -1.92
C SER A 161 0.74 -2.56 -0.81
N VAL A 162 2.04 -2.79 -1.02
CA VAL A 162 2.96 -3.34 0.00
C VAL A 162 2.94 -2.52 1.30
N GLY A 163 2.80 -1.20 1.22
CA GLY A 163 2.67 -0.34 2.41
C GLY A 163 1.40 -0.65 3.21
N ALA A 164 0.30 -1.02 2.56
CA ALA A 164 -0.91 -1.46 3.23
C ALA A 164 -0.71 -2.81 3.95
N SER A 165 0.03 -3.73 3.34
CA SER A 165 0.39 -5.00 3.99
C SER A 165 1.32 -4.79 5.19
N LEU A 166 2.27 -3.85 5.10
CA LEU A 166 3.12 -3.46 6.24
C LEU A 166 2.30 -2.78 7.37
N ALA A 167 1.29 -1.97 7.02
CA ALA A 167 0.37 -1.37 7.99
C ALA A 167 -0.41 -2.45 8.77
N LEU A 168 -0.93 -3.46 8.07
CA LEU A 168 -1.60 -4.61 8.68
C LEU A 168 -0.65 -5.34 9.64
N LEU A 169 0.53 -5.71 9.15
CA LEU A 169 1.56 -6.41 9.95
C LEU A 169 2.02 -5.60 11.18
N ALA A 170 2.10 -4.28 11.07
CA ALA A 170 2.43 -3.41 12.20
C ALA A 170 1.29 -3.37 13.23
N ALA A 171 0.03 -3.25 12.77
CA ALA A 171 -1.14 -3.24 13.64
C ALA A 171 -1.36 -4.57 14.41
N GLU A 172 -0.88 -5.70 13.86
CA GLU A 172 -0.91 -7.01 14.53
C GLU A 172 0.09 -7.15 15.68
N ARG A 173 1.03 -6.20 15.83
CA ARG A 173 2.05 -6.28 16.88
C ARG A 173 1.49 -5.90 18.24
N PRO A 174 1.69 -6.73 19.28
CA PRO A 174 1.18 -6.45 20.64
C PRO A 174 1.56 -5.06 21.16
N ALA A 175 2.78 -4.60 20.84
CA ALA A 175 3.28 -3.29 21.27
C ALA A 175 2.55 -2.10 20.62
N LEU A 176 1.72 -2.33 19.59
CA LEU A 176 0.99 -1.29 18.84
C LEU A 176 -0.53 -1.40 18.94
N VAL A 177 -1.07 -2.43 19.60
CA VAL A 177 -2.54 -2.67 19.70
C VAL A 177 -3.28 -1.43 20.19
N HIS A 178 -2.74 -0.70 21.19
CA HIS A 178 -3.36 0.52 21.73
C HIS A 178 -2.82 1.82 21.09
N ARG A 179 -1.95 1.69 20.08
CA ARG A 179 -1.32 2.82 19.38
C ARG A 179 -1.87 3.01 17.96
N VAL A 180 -2.61 2.02 17.47
CA VAL A 180 -3.21 2.05 16.14
C VAL A 180 -4.73 2.09 16.26
N ARG A 181 -5.31 3.17 15.76
CA ARG A 181 -6.76 3.41 15.76
C ARG A 181 -7.46 2.63 14.65
N GLU A 182 -6.87 2.65 13.47
CA GLU A 182 -7.37 1.93 12.30
C GLU A 182 -6.25 1.67 11.29
N VAL A 183 -6.52 0.76 10.34
CA VAL A 183 -5.71 0.54 9.14
C VAL A 183 -6.56 0.81 7.91
N VAL A 184 -6.08 1.69 7.04
CA VAL A 184 -6.70 2.03 5.76
C VAL A 184 -5.73 1.69 4.64
N GLY A 185 -6.15 0.84 3.70
CA GLY A 185 -5.21 0.43 2.66
C GLY A 185 -5.85 -0.02 1.35
N PRO A 186 -5.59 0.67 0.23
CA PRO A 186 -5.87 0.10 -1.08
C PRO A 186 -4.84 -0.96 -1.48
N ALA A 187 -5.35 -2.05 -2.05
CA ALA A 187 -4.63 -3.10 -2.75
C ALA A 187 -3.48 -3.78 -1.96
N PRO A 188 -3.66 -4.23 -0.70
CA PRO A 188 -2.66 -5.03 -0.02
C PRO A 188 -2.54 -6.42 -0.65
N TYR A 189 -1.39 -7.07 -0.49
CA TYR A 189 -1.34 -8.53 -0.48
C TYR A 189 -1.65 -9.03 0.94
N SER A 190 -2.17 -10.23 1.07
CA SER A 190 -2.48 -10.86 2.36
C SER A 190 -1.63 -12.11 2.63
N ASP A 191 -1.45 -12.97 1.62
CA ASP A 191 -0.69 -14.21 1.71
C ASP A 191 0.51 -14.18 0.77
N LEU A 192 1.70 -13.98 1.32
CA LEU A 192 2.91 -13.94 0.53
C LEU A 192 3.25 -15.31 -0.12
N VAL A 193 2.76 -16.44 0.40
CA VAL A 193 2.89 -17.75 -0.26
C VAL A 193 2.12 -17.74 -1.58
N GLN A 194 0.88 -17.25 -1.58
CA GLN A 194 0.07 -17.11 -2.79
C GLN A 194 0.69 -16.12 -3.79
N ILE A 195 1.29 -15.04 -3.30
CA ILE A 195 1.99 -14.10 -4.18
C ILE A 195 3.24 -14.73 -4.80
N VAL A 196 4.01 -15.52 -4.05
CA VAL A 196 5.15 -16.29 -4.60
C VAL A 196 4.65 -17.26 -5.67
N ARG A 197 3.58 -18.02 -5.42
CA ARG A 197 2.94 -18.90 -6.41
C ARG A 197 2.54 -18.13 -7.65
N LEU A 198 1.82 -17.03 -7.48
CA LEU A 198 1.33 -16.19 -8.57
C LEU A 198 2.46 -15.67 -9.47
N VAL A 199 3.50 -15.09 -8.90
CA VAL A 199 4.58 -14.46 -9.69
C VAL A 199 5.49 -15.48 -10.36
N THR A 200 5.53 -16.74 -9.89
CA THR A 200 6.32 -17.81 -10.48
C THR A 200 5.53 -18.59 -11.53
N THR A 201 4.28 -18.93 -11.26
CA THR A 201 3.47 -19.84 -12.10
C THR A 201 2.39 -19.14 -12.93
N GLY A 202 2.07 -17.87 -12.62
CA GLY A 202 0.92 -17.17 -13.21
C GLY A 202 -0.44 -17.65 -12.68
N VAL A 203 -0.44 -18.41 -11.57
CA VAL A 203 -1.64 -19.01 -10.98
C VAL A 203 -1.70 -18.70 -9.49
N TYR A 204 -2.87 -18.38 -8.97
CA TYR A 204 -3.15 -18.36 -7.53
C TYR A 204 -4.28 -19.33 -7.19
N HIS A 205 -4.34 -19.72 -5.92
CA HIS A 205 -5.34 -20.65 -5.44
C HIS A 205 -6.51 -19.89 -4.79
N ASP A 206 -7.72 -20.07 -5.31
CA ASP A 206 -8.94 -19.43 -4.81
C ASP A 206 -10.04 -20.47 -4.63
N HIS A 207 -10.57 -20.62 -3.41
CA HIS A 207 -11.65 -21.57 -3.07
C HIS A 207 -11.42 -23.00 -3.59
N GLY A 208 -10.21 -23.53 -3.44
CA GLY A 208 -9.86 -24.87 -3.87
C GLY A 208 -9.58 -25.02 -5.37
N ARG A 209 -9.51 -23.93 -6.13
CA ARG A 209 -9.28 -23.94 -7.57
C ARG A 209 -8.08 -23.12 -7.96
N ASP A 210 -7.34 -23.57 -8.95
CA ASP A 210 -6.27 -22.82 -9.58
C ASP A 210 -6.84 -21.83 -10.60
N VAL A 211 -6.57 -20.54 -10.36
CA VAL A 211 -7.03 -19.43 -11.20
C VAL A 211 -5.82 -18.76 -11.87
N ARG A 212 -5.84 -18.67 -13.20
CA ARG A 212 -4.81 -17.93 -13.94
C ARG A 212 -4.98 -16.43 -13.71
N TYR A 213 -3.87 -15.77 -13.45
CA TYR A 213 -3.85 -14.31 -13.26
C TYR A 213 -2.55 -13.69 -13.77
N ARG A 214 -2.69 -12.62 -14.53
CA ARG A 214 -1.54 -11.91 -15.10
C ARG A 214 -1.16 -10.72 -14.22
N THR A 215 -0.07 -10.87 -13.49
CA THR A 215 0.51 -9.78 -12.68
C THR A 215 1.59 -9.00 -13.44
N LYS A 216 1.88 -7.78 -12.99
CA LYS A 216 3.01 -6.99 -13.51
C LYS A 216 4.34 -7.65 -13.16
N PRO A 217 5.31 -7.70 -14.08
CA PRO A 217 6.63 -8.32 -13.86
C PRO A 217 7.36 -7.78 -12.63
N PHE A 218 7.16 -6.53 -12.28
CA PHE A 218 7.75 -5.90 -11.10
C PHE A 218 7.44 -6.63 -9.78
N ALA A 219 6.25 -7.24 -9.66
CA ALA A 219 5.92 -8.05 -8.47
C ALA A 219 6.88 -9.24 -8.29
N ALA A 220 7.26 -9.90 -9.39
CA ALA A 220 8.24 -11.00 -9.37
C ALA A 220 9.63 -10.51 -8.91
N LEU A 221 10.03 -9.30 -9.30
CA LEU A 221 11.30 -8.71 -8.87
C LEU A 221 11.33 -8.43 -7.38
N VAL A 222 10.25 -7.84 -6.83
CA VAL A 222 10.11 -7.57 -5.39
C VAL A 222 10.15 -8.87 -4.58
N VAL A 223 9.43 -9.89 -5.01
CA VAL A 223 9.46 -11.22 -4.39
C VAL A 223 10.87 -11.81 -4.44
N ALA A 224 11.51 -11.81 -5.60
CA ALA A 224 12.85 -12.39 -5.78
C ALA A 224 13.89 -11.68 -4.89
N ARG A 225 13.91 -10.34 -4.85
CA ARG A 225 14.79 -9.55 -3.96
C ARG A 225 14.57 -9.91 -2.48
N SER A 226 13.31 -9.95 -2.06
CA SER A 226 12.94 -10.25 -0.66
C SER A 226 13.34 -11.66 -0.25
N LEU A 227 13.14 -12.66 -1.12
CA LEU A 227 13.50 -14.05 -0.85
C LEU A 227 15.03 -14.27 -0.92
N ALA A 228 15.74 -13.61 -1.86
CA ALA A 228 17.20 -13.66 -1.91
C ALA A 228 17.82 -13.06 -0.64
N ALA A 229 17.29 -11.93 -0.16
CA ALA A 229 17.72 -11.33 1.10
C ALA A 229 17.41 -12.21 2.33
N ALA A 230 16.53 -13.21 2.20
CA ALA A 230 16.20 -14.16 3.26
C ALA A 230 17.19 -15.33 3.37
N LEU A 231 18.07 -15.52 2.41
CA LEU A 231 19.17 -16.50 2.53
C LEU A 231 20.09 -16.17 3.71
N ALA A 232 20.78 -17.17 4.21
CA ALA A 232 21.83 -16.94 5.20
C ALA A 232 22.92 -16.01 4.63
N PRO A 233 23.55 -15.16 5.47
CA PRO A 233 24.70 -14.37 5.03
C PRO A 233 25.76 -15.24 4.37
N GLY A 234 26.35 -14.76 3.27
CA GLY A 234 27.37 -15.49 2.52
C GLY A 234 27.43 -15.06 1.04
N LEU A 235 28.33 -15.69 0.30
CA LEU A 235 28.62 -15.35 -1.10
C LEU A 235 27.38 -15.46 -1.99
N ASP A 236 26.62 -16.54 -1.89
CA ASP A 236 25.42 -16.78 -2.72
C ASP A 236 24.36 -15.71 -2.50
N ARG A 237 24.07 -15.34 -1.22
CA ARG A 237 23.15 -14.24 -0.91
C ARG A 237 23.62 -12.95 -1.56
N GLY A 238 24.89 -12.59 -1.36
CA GLY A 238 25.47 -11.36 -1.90
C GLY A 238 25.40 -11.33 -3.44
N LEU A 239 25.67 -12.45 -4.08
CA LEU A 239 25.61 -12.59 -5.53
C LEU A 239 24.19 -12.44 -6.08
N LEU A 240 23.22 -13.16 -5.52
CA LEU A 240 21.83 -13.11 -5.96
C LEU A 240 21.21 -11.72 -5.72
N VAL A 241 21.47 -11.11 -4.56
CA VAL A 241 21.01 -9.76 -4.24
C VAL A 241 21.57 -8.76 -5.26
N ARG A 242 22.90 -8.72 -5.46
CA ARG A 242 23.50 -7.79 -6.45
C ARG A 242 22.92 -7.96 -7.86
N ARG A 243 22.72 -9.21 -8.30
CA ARG A 243 22.12 -9.48 -9.63
C ARG A 243 20.70 -8.94 -9.74
N LEU A 244 19.87 -9.17 -8.73
CA LEU A 244 18.48 -8.72 -8.73
C LEU A 244 18.37 -7.21 -8.56
N ASP A 245 19.27 -6.56 -7.81
CA ASP A 245 19.30 -5.11 -7.65
C ASP A 245 19.72 -4.38 -8.94
N ALA A 246 20.54 -5.01 -9.77
CA ALA A 246 20.91 -4.49 -11.09
C ALA A 246 19.75 -4.55 -12.10
N VAL A 247 18.67 -5.31 -11.83
CA VAL A 247 17.53 -5.43 -12.74
C VAL A 247 16.65 -4.16 -12.64
N SER A 248 16.32 -3.59 -13.81
CA SER A 248 15.40 -2.47 -13.89
C SER A 248 14.00 -2.83 -13.37
N ASP A 249 13.38 -1.92 -12.63
CA ASP A 249 11.99 -2.08 -12.14
C ASP A 249 10.96 -2.16 -13.29
N ARG A 250 11.36 -1.80 -14.52
CA ARG A 250 10.56 -1.87 -15.75
C ARG A 250 10.91 -3.05 -16.63
N ALA A 251 11.81 -3.93 -16.20
CA ALA A 251 12.21 -5.10 -16.99
C ALA A 251 10.99 -5.97 -17.33
N PRO A 252 10.79 -6.34 -18.60
CA PRO A 252 9.67 -7.20 -18.99
C PRO A 252 9.82 -8.61 -18.44
N ASP A 253 11.04 -9.04 -18.20
CA ASP A 253 11.41 -10.31 -17.60
C ASP A 253 12.48 -10.09 -16.51
N PRO A 254 12.06 -9.80 -15.29
CA PRO A 254 12.99 -9.46 -14.21
C PRO A 254 13.82 -10.66 -13.70
N LEU A 255 13.40 -11.89 -14.02
CA LEU A 255 14.10 -13.11 -13.60
C LEU A 255 15.07 -13.66 -14.66
N ALA A 256 15.20 -13.01 -15.83
CA ALA A 256 16.14 -13.40 -16.86
C ALA A 256 17.59 -13.49 -16.34
N ALA A 257 17.97 -12.57 -15.46
CA ALA A 257 19.29 -12.55 -14.82
C ALA A 257 19.59 -13.83 -13.99
N LEU A 258 18.56 -14.49 -13.48
CA LEU A 258 18.69 -15.75 -12.75
C LEU A 258 18.79 -16.96 -13.68
N ARG A 259 18.13 -16.93 -14.85
CA ARG A 259 18.22 -18.00 -15.86
C ARG A 259 19.60 -18.09 -16.50
N ALA A 260 20.22 -16.94 -16.73
CA ALA A 260 21.57 -16.87 -17.29
C ALA A 260 22.67 -17.30 -16.28
N PHE A 261 22.30 -17.64 -15.06
CA PHE A 261 23.26 -17.97 -14.01
C PHE A 261 23.43 -19.50 -13.89
N PRO A 262 24.65 -20.03 -13.87
CA PRO A 262 24.88 -21.46 -13.67
C PRO A 262 24.51 -21.85 -12.24
N SER A 263 23.29 -22.37 -12.05
CA SER A 263 22.79 -22.74 -10.73
C SER A 263 23.62 -23.84 -10.04
N SER A 264 24.43 -24.57 -10.79
CA SER A 264 25.37 -25.59 -10.29
C SER A 264 26.44 -24.99 -9.37
N SER A 265 26.85 -23.73 -9.59
CA SER A 265 27.83 -23.03 -8.74
C SER A 265 27.27 -22.53 -7.41
N LEU A 266 25.96 -22.59 -7.19
CA LEU A 266 25.31 -22.19 -5.95
C LEU A 266 25.26 -23.32 -4.93
N ALA A 267 25.39 -23.02 -3.66
CA ALA A 267 25.08 -23.93 -2.57
C ALA A 267 23.60 -24.36 -2.60
N GLN A 268 23.29 -25.50 -2.01
CA GLN A 268 21.96 -26.11 -2.07
C GLN A 268 20.80 -25.16 -1.67
N PRO A 269 20.91 -24.34 -0.60
CA PRO A 269 19.84 -23.41 -0.21
C PRO A 269 19.51 -22.37 -1.30
N ALA A 270 20.53 -21.75 -1.88
CA ALA A 270 20.40 -20.76 -2.94
C ALA A 270 19.88 -21.40 -4.24
N ARG A 271 20.35 -22.60 -4.57
CA ARG A 271 19.89 -23.39 -5.71
C ARG A 271 18.40 -23.75 -5.63
N ARG A 272 17.90 -24.13 -4.44
CA ARG A 272 16.47 -24.38 -4.19
C ARG A 272 15.64 -23.13 -4.42
N LEU A 273 16.12 -21.98 -3.93
CA LEU A 273 15.45 -20.70 -4.15
C LEU A 273 15.36 -20.34 -5.64
N VAL A 274 16.48 -20.43 -6.38
CA VAL A 274 16.50 -20.15 -7.82
C VAL A 274 15.55 -21.08 -8.57
N ARG A 275 15.52 -22.38 -8.24
CA ARG A 275 14.56 -23.34 -8.83
C ARG A 275 13.12 -22.94 -8.60
N LEU A 276 12.75 -22.49 -7.41
CA LEU A 276 11.40 -22.00 -7.13
C LEU A 276 11.09 -20.73 -7.94
N LEU A 277 11.98 -19.73 -7.95
CA LEU A 277 11.78 -18.47 -8.66
C LEU A 277 11.63 -18.65 -10.18
N LEU A 278 12.32 -19.65 -10.75
CA LEU A 278 12.25 -19.98 -12.16
C LEU A 278 11.16 -21.00 -12.52
N ASN A 279 10.43 -21.53 -11.53
CA ASN A 279 9.34 -22.46 -11.76
C ASN A 279 8.18 -21.78 -12.53
N ARG A 280 7.60 -22.53 -13.49
CA ARG A 280 6.42 -22.11 -14.27
C ARG A 280 5.28 -23.12 -14.16
N ASP A 281 5.50 -24.24 -13.49
CA ASP A 281 4.56 -25.33 -13.33
C ASP A 281 3.84 -25.22 -11.98
N PRO A 282 2.52 -24.94 -11.95
CA PRO A 282 1.73 -24.86 -10.72
C PRO A 282 1.78 -26.16 -9.90
N ALA A 283 1.82 -27.33 -10.56
CA ALA A 283 1.82 -28.64 -9.88
C ALA A 283 3.12 -28.86 -9.06
N ARG A 284 4.22 -28.24 -9.46
CA ARG A 284 5.52 -28.36 -8.76
C ARG A 284 5.71 -27.32 -7.66
N PHE A 285 4.83 -26.33 -7.58
CA PHE A 285 5.06 -25.21 -6.66
C PHE A 285 5.20 -25.66 -5.21
N ASP A 286 4.26 -26.45 -4.70
CA ASP A 286 4.23 -26.83 -3.28
C ASP A 286 5.44 -27.64 -2.87
N SER A 287 5.90 -28.59 -3.70
CA SER A 287 7.12 -29.36 -3.45
C SER A 287 8.37 -28.47 -3.45
N LEU A 288 8.49 -27.54 -4.40
CA LEU A 288 9.61 -26.60 -4.46
C LEU A 288 9.61 -25.60 -3.30
N TYR A 289 8.43 -25.12 -2.91
CA TYR A 289 8.29 -24.23 -1.75
C TYR A 289 8.62 -24.95 -0.44
N ALA A 290 8.14 -26.17 -0.26
CA ALA A 290 8.46 -27.00 0.91
C ALA A 290 9.97 -27.31 1.02
N ALA A 291 10.65 -27.45 -0.11
CA ALA A 291 12.10 -27.68 -0.17
C ALA A 291 12.94 -26.45 0.20
N LEU A 292 12.35 -25.25 0.29
CA LEU A 292 13.08 -24.04 0.71
C LEU A 292 13.60 -24.16 2.15
N PRO A 293 14.74 -23.51 2.47
CA PRO A 293 15.21 -23.39 3.84
C PRO A 293 14.13 -22.88 4.79
N LEU A 294 14.07 -23.43 6.00
CA LEU A 294 13.09 -23.04 7.02
C LEU A 294 13.07 -21.53 7.27
N ARG A 295 14.25 -20.90 7.29
CA ARG A 295 14.42 -19.46 7.46
C ARG A 295 13.66 -18.64 6.40
N ILE A 296 13.67 -19.06 5.14
CA ILE A 296 12.95 -18.38 4.05
C ILE A 296 11.45 -18.57 4.26
N ARG A 297 10.98 -19.79 4.53
CA ARG A 297 9.57 -20.09 4.78
C ARG A 297 9.01 -19.36 6.01
N ALA A 298 9.80 -19.26 7.07
CA ALA A 298 9.45 -18.51 8.27
C ALA A 298 9.30 -17.00 7.97
N ARG A 299 10.21 -16.42 7.16
CA ARG A 299 10.14 -15.04 6.73
C ARG A 299 8.90 -14.75 5.85
N VAL A 300 8.60 -15.64 4.91
CA VAL A 300 7.38 -15.54 4.08
C VAL A 300 6.14 -15.52 4.97
N ARG A 301 6.03 -16.43 5.94
CA ARG A 301 4.91 -16.45 6.90
C ARG A 301 4.83 -15.19 7.75
N MET A 302 5.97 -14.71 8.26
CA MET A 302 6.02 -13.51 9.08
C MET A 302 5.57 -12.24 8.33
N LEU A 303 5.85 -12.17 7.03
CA LEU A 303 5.47 -11.06 6.15
C LEU A 303 4.10 -11.28 5.46
N SER A 304 3.33 -12.30 5.87
CA SER A 304 1.97 -12.57 5.37
C SER A 304 0.93 -12.12 6.39
N PRO A 305 0.22 -10.99 6.19
CA PRO A 305 -0.81 -10.49 7.12
C PRO A 305 -1.86 -11.54 7.49
N ILE A 306 -2.24 -12.41 6.55
CA ILE A 306 -3.26 -13.44 6.77
C ILE A 306 -2.94 -14.41 7.91
N THR A 307 -1.65 -14.58 8.25
CA THR A 307 -1.21 -15.53 9.29
C THR A 307 -1.64 -15.11 10.69
N ARG A 308 -1.90 -13.82 10.89
CA ARG A 308 -2.29 -13.25 12.19
C ARG A 308 -3.54 -12.36 12.10
N ALA A 309 -4.24 -12.36 10.96
CA ALA A 309 -5.40 -11.49 10.72
C ALA A 309 -6.48 -11.58 11.81
N ALA A 310 -6.69 -12.78 12.39
CA ALA A 310 -7.61 -12.97 13.52
C ALA A 310 -7.22 -12.19 14.80
N ARG A 311 -5.99 -11.70 14.90
CA ARG A 311 -5.49 -10.92 16.04
C ARG A 311 -5.69 -9.42 15.86
N LEU A 312 -6.12 -8.96 14.68
CA LEU A 312 -6.42 -7.55 14.42
C LEU A 312 -7.62 -7.12 15.27
N GLN A 313 -7.37 -6.27 16.25
CA GLN A 313 -8.41 -5.70 17.13
C GLN A 313 -8.88 -4.33 16.64
N THR A 314 -8.12 -3.71 15.76
CA THR A 314 -8.42 -2.40 15.19
C THR A 314 -9.33 -2.52 13.96
N GLN A 315 -10.05 -1.44 13.65
CA GLN A 315 -10.82 -1.37 12.41
C GLN A 315 -9.89 -1.39 11.20
N VAL A 316 -10.25 -2.19 10.20
CA VAL A 316 -9.49 -2.30 8.94
C VAL A 316 -10.40 -1.99 7.76
N LEU A 317 -10.01 -1.03 6.95
CA LEU A 317 -10.69 -0.62 5.74
C LEU A 317 -9.80 -0.90 4.53
N ILE A 318 -10.18 -1.82 3.69
CA ILE A 318 -9.43 -2.20 2.48
C ILE A 318 -10.25 -1.85 1.25
N ALA A 319 -9.60 -1.23 0.27
CA ALA A 319 -10.17 -1.06 -1.07
C ALA A 319 -9.38 -1.90 -2.08
N SER A 320 -10.05 -2.50 -3.06
CA SER A 320 -9.42 -3.31 -4.10
C SER A 320 -10.05 -3.03 -5.46
N ALA A 321 -9.25 -3.10 -6.51
CA ALA A 321 -9.72 -3.03 -7.89
C ALA A 321 -10.16 -4.43 -8.35
N PRO A 322 -11.27 -4.59 -9.08
CA PRO A 322 -11.69 -5.89 -9.63
C PRO A 322 -10.64 -6.50 -10.56
N HIS A 323 -9.95 -5.63 -11.31
CA HIS A 323 -8.90 -6.00 -12.27
C HIS A 323 -7.55 -5.42 -11.86
N ASP A 324 -7.13 -5.69 -10.61
CA ASP A 324 -5.82 -5.24 -10.12
C ASP A 324 -4.69 -5.85 -10.96
N LYS A 325 -3.61 -5.07 -11.18
CA LYS A 325 -2.48 -5.52 -12.02
C LYS A 325 -1.34 -6.15 -11.23
N TYR A 326 -1.47 -6.24 -9.92
CA TYR A 326 -0.44 -6.79 -9.03
C TYR A 326 -0.98 -7.92 -8.17
N PHE A 327 -2.10 -7.71 -7.49
CA PHE A 327 -2.66 -8.65 -6.54
C PHE A 327 -4.13 -8.94 -6.86
N PRO A 328 -4.53 -10.20 -6.96
CA PRO A 328 -5.94 -10.54 -7.21
C PRO A 328 -6.83 -10.09 -6.05
N PRO A 329 -8.10 -9.68 -6.30
CA PRO A 329 -9.05 -9.32 -5.25
C PRO A 329 -9.31 -10.47 -4.25
N ALA A 330 -8.99 -11.71 -4.63
CA ALA A 330 -9.03 -12.87 -3.74
C ALA A 330 -8.15 -12.69 -2.49
N GLU A 331 -7.01 -12.00 -2.60
CA GLU A 331 -6.14 -11.66 -1.47
C GLU A 331 -6.92 -10.88 -0.39
N THR A 332 -7.65 -9.85 -0.82
CA THR A 332 -8.45 -9.02 0.08
C THR A 332 -9.62 -9.79 0.68
N ARG A 333 -10.30 -10.64 -0.11
CA ARG A 333 -11.38 -11.50 0.39
C ARG A 333 -10.89 -12.54 1.39
N ALA A 334 -9.76 -13.17 1.11
CA ALA A 334 -9.15 -14.15 2.02
C ALA A 334 -8.77 -13.53 3.38
N LEU A 335 -8.28 -12.28 3.36
CA LEU A 335 -7.99 -11.53 4.57
C LEU A 335 -9.28 -11.22 5.36
N ALA A 336 -10.32 -10.76 4.66
CA ALA A 336 -11.62 -10.43 5.26
C ALA A 336 -12.30 -11.65 5.92
N ALA A 337 -12.12 -12.83 5.34
CA ALA A 337 -12.64 -14.07 5.92
C ALA A 337 -11.99 -14.45 7.26
N ARG A 338 -10.86 -13.85 7.63
CA ARG A 338 -10.10 -14.15 8.86
C ARG A 338 -10.06 -13.01 9.87
N ALA A 339 -10.42 -11.78 9.48
CA ALA A 339 -10.38 -10.60 10.33
C ALA A 339 -11.80 -10.06 10.57
N SER A 340 -12.29 -10.12 11.81
CA SER A 340 -13.67 -9.74 12.18
C SER A 340 -13.98 -8.26 11.99
N HIS A 341 -12.98 -7.39 12.11
CA HIS A 341 -13.12 -5.92 12.01
C HIS A 341 -12.69 -5.36 10.66
N LEU A 342 -12.64 -6.20 9.62
CA LEU A 342 -12.22 -5.81 8.29
C LEU A 342 -13.41 -5.57 7.36
N ARG A 343 -13.43 -4.42 6.69
CA ARG A 343 -14.39 -4.09 5.64
C ARG A 343 -13.68 -3.95 4.30
N VAL A 344 -14.27 -4.58 3.27
CA VAL A 344 -13.77 -4.54 1.90
C VAL A 344 -14.65 -3.65 1.05
N THR A 345 -14.02 -2.79 0.24
CA THR A 345 -14.65 -2.05 -0.83
C THR A 345 -14.01 -2.47 -2.15
N ILE A 346 -14.80 -3.06 -3.06
CA ILE A 346 -14.35 -3.36 -4.44
C ILE A 346 -14.87 -2.26 -5.34
N THR A 347 -13.98 -1.59 -6.10
CA THR A 347 -14.36 -0.45 -6.95
C THR A 347 -13.51 -0.35 -8.20
N GLU A 348 -14.16 -0.10 -9.35
CA GLU A 348 -13.51 0.18 -10.63
C GLU A 348 -12.75 1.53 -10.63
N THR A 349 -13.08 2.42 -9.71
CA THR A 349 -12.38 3.70 -9.53
C THR A 349 -10.92 3.52 -9.18
N LEU A 350 -10.50 2.32 -8.69
CA LEU A 350 -9.11 2.00 -8.44
C LEU A 350 -8.48 1.27 -9.63
N GLN A 351 -7.30 1.71 -10.02
CA GLN A 351 -6.37 0.92 -10.81
C GLN A 351 -5.17 0.58 -9.94
N HIS A 352 -5.20 -0.60 -9.31
CA HIS A 352 -4.34 -0.97 -8.19
C HIS A 352 -4.55 0.02 -7.02
N ALA A 353 -3.61 0.89 -6.76
CA ALA A 353 -3.66 1.85 -5.67
C ALA A 353 -3.83 3.32 -6.14
N VAL A 354 -4.10 3.53 -7.42
CA VAL A 354 -4.25 4.87 -8.01
C VAL A 354 -5.72 5.06 -8.39
N PRO A 355 -6.40 6.08 -7.83
CA PRO A 355 -7.75 6.42 -8.26
C PRO A 355 -7.77 6.82 -9.74
N ARG A 356 -8.71 6.27 -10.49
CA ARG A 356 -9.04 6.66 -11.85
C ARG A 356 -10.50 7.04 -11.93
N PHE A 357 -10.74 8.32 -12.10
CA PHE A 357 -12.09 8.85 -12.25
C PHE A 357 -12.55 8.73 -13.69
N SER A 358 -13.67 8.03 -13.92
CA SER A 358 -14.34 7.93 -15.21
C SER A 358 -15.76 8.46 -15.05
N ALA A 359 -16.20 9.30 -15.98
CA ALA A 359 -17.57 9.84 -15.98
C ALA A 359 -18.67 8.75 -16.16
N GLY A 360 -18.28 7.55 -16.60
CA GLY A 360 -19.19 6.40 -16.75
C GLY A 360 -19.28 5.50 -15.51
N ASP A 361 -18.44 5.71 -14.48
CA ASP A 361 -18.40 4.87 -13.27
C ASP A 361 -18.84 5.66 -12.02
N LEU A 362 -20.10 6.09 -12.00
CA LEU A 362 -20.65 6.82 -10.85
C LEU A 362 -20.74 5.93 -9.60
N ALA A 363 -21.10 4.65 -9.76
CA ALA A 363 -21.20 3.72 -8.63
C ALA A 363 -19.82 3.50 -7.95
N GLY A 364 -18.77 3.34 -8.75
CA GLY A 364 -17.41 3.23 -8.25
C GLY A 364 -16.96 4.50 -7.51
N LEU A 365 -17.30 5.68 -8.04
CA LEU A 365 -17.02 6.97 -7.41
C LEU A 365 -17.70 7.10 -6.04
N PHE A 366 -18.99 6.79 -5.94
CA PHE A 366 -19.71 6.80 -4.66
C PHE A 366 -19.14 5.79 -3.66
N SER A 367 -18.77 4.59 -4.12
CA SER A 367 -18.17 3.56 -3.28
C SER A 367 -16.80 4.00 -2.74
N PHE A 368 -16.01 4.66 -3.58
CA PHE A 368 -14.70 5.18 -3.19
C PHE A 368 -14.80 6.39 -2.25
N ASP A 369 -15.74 7.31 -2.51
CA ASP A 369 -16.05 8.42 -1.61
C ASP A 369 -16.49 7.91 -0.23
N ALA A 370 -17.44 6.99 -0.19
CA ALA A 370 -17.90 6.38 1.06
C ALA A 370 -16.77 5.66 1.82
N PHE A 371 -15.84 5.04 1.11
CA PHE A 371 -14.62 4.45 1.70
C PHE A 371 -13.76 5.53 2.36
N LEU A 372 -13.47 6.63 1.67
CA LEU A 372 -12.66 7.74 2.19
C LEU A 372 -13.34 8.46 3.36
N VAL A 373 -14.65 8.74 3.25
CA VAL A 373 -15.41 9.37 4.35
C VAL A 373 -15.34 8.51 5.62
N ARG A 374 -15.47 7.19 5.47
CA ARG A 374 -15.37 6.27 6.61
C ARG A 374 -13.97 6.28 7.22
N ALA A 375 -12.94 6.21 6.38
CA ALA A 375 -11.55 6.28 6.79
C ALA A 375 -11.25 7.57 7.57
N LEU A 376 -11.64 8.73 7.01
CA LEU A 376 -11.36 10.03 7.63
C LEU A 376 -12.25 10.33 8.84
N ARG A 377 -13.38 9.65 9.02
CA ARG A 377 -14.20 9.74 10.23
C ARG A 377 -13.53 9.04 11.41
N THR A 378 -12.98 7.86 11.18
CA THR A 378 -12.32 7.08 12.24
C THR A 378 -10.94 7.65 12.57
N ALA A 379 -10.23 8.18 11.58
CA ALA A 379 -8.91 8.79 11.77
C ALA A 379 -8.95 10.09 12.57
N GLY A 380 -10.03 10.85 12.53
CA GLY A 380 -10.23 12.13 13.27
C GLY A 380 -10.81 11.91 14.63
#